data_d1ec5dcf1b476b6c8071efa08572bffe
#
_entry.id   d1ec5dcf1b476b6c8071efa08572bffe
#
_cell.length_a   1.000
_cell.length_b   1.000
_cell.length_c   1.000
_cell.angle_alpha   90.00
_cell.angle_beta   90.00
_cell.angle_gamma   90.00
#
_symmetry.space_group_name_H-M   'P 1'
#
loop_
_entity.id
_entity.type
_entity.pdbx_description
1 polymer ?
#
loop_
_entity_poly.entity_id
_entity_poly.type
_entity_poly.pdbx_seq_one_letter_code
_entity_poly.pdbx_strand_id
1 'polypeptide(L)'
;MEQKNFDPDGVGVDNGTYFGLPFAPETAELVLISAPWDVTVSYGAGAAYAPDAIIEASTQLDFYDPLAPGAWRRGIATADVDYSLLESSQRLRVDASRVIDHLEGGGCLEDDYVVRKVRRVNEGCVAMNANIEAQAARWLCLLYTSPS
;
A
#
# COMPACT_ATOMS: atom_id res chain seq x y z
N MET A 1 14.31 -6.21 23.36
CA MET A 1 13.18 -7.16 23.36
C MET A 1 13.63 -8.40 22.61
N GLU A 2 13.64 -9.57 23.25
CA GLU A 2 13.99 -10.83 22.60
C GLU A 2 13.05 -11.05 21.41
N GLN A 3 13.62 -11.24 20.21
CA GLN A 3 12.90 -11.73 19.05
C GLN A 3 12.32 -13.10 19.44
N LYS A 4 11.02 -13.13 19.73
CA LYS A 4 10.31 -14.39 19.89
C LYS A 4 10.61 -15.26 18.69
N ASN A 5 11.19 -16.43 18.94
CA ASN A 5 11.43 -17.57 18.07
C ASN A 5 10.67 -17.55 16.73
N PHE A 6 11.09 -16.70 15.81
CA PHE A 6 10.67 -16.82 14.43
C PHE A 6 11.53 -17.88 13.77
N ASP A 7 10.88 -18.90 13.27
CA ASP A 7 11.53 -19.99 12.51
C ASP A 7 11.32 -19.73 11.02
N PRO A 8 12.37 -19.33 10.28
CA PRO A 8 12.26 -19.05 8.85
C PRO A 8 11.97 -20.31 8.00
N ASP A 9 12.26 -21.50 8.55
CA ASP A 9 12.00 -22.79 7.90
C ASP A 9 10.66 -23.39 8.36
N GLY A 10 9.94 -22.69 9.22
CA GLY A 10 8.65 -23.10 9.77
C GLY A 10 7.47 -22.80 8.84
N VAL A 11 6.29 -23.18 9.29
CA VAL A 11 5.03 -22.84 8.58
C VAL A 11 4.80 -21.33 8.66
N GLY A 12 4.48 -20.69 7.53
CA GLY A 12 4.15 -19.27 7.47
C GLY A 12 3.02 -18.89 8.42
N VAL A 13 3.16 -17.75 9.08
CA VAL A 13 2.20 -17.26 10.07
C VAL A 13 1.40 -16.12 9.47
N ASP A 14 0.08 -16.29 9.42
CA ASP A 14 -0.81 -15.18 9.10
C ASP A 14 -1.03 -14.32 10.36
N ASN A 15 -0.26 -13.24 10.45
CA ASN A 15 -0.32 -12.26 11.53
C ASN A 15 -0.77 -10.87 11.04
N GLY A 16 -1.30 -10.78 9.79
CA GLY A 16 -1.73 -9.54 9.16
C GLY A 16 -0.59 -8.66 8.66
N THR A 17 0.65 -9.18 8.59
CA THR A 17 1.80 -8.44 8.07
C THR A 17 2.35 -9.10 6.80
N TYR A 18 3.03 -8.31 5.96
CA TYR A 18 3.77 -8.86 4.84
C TYR A 18 4.77 -9.91 5.33
N PHE A 19 4.78 -11.06 4.67
CA PHE A 19 5.66 -12.20 4.95
C PHE A 19 5.44 -12.88 6.31
N GLY A 20 4.47 -12.48 7.11
CA GLY A 20 4.28 -13.01 8.46
C GLY A 20 5.44 -12.74 9.42
N LEU A 21 6.31 -11.77 9.12
CA LEU A 21 7.49 -11.46 9.90
C LEU A 21 7.14 -10.74 11.22
N PRO A 22 7.88 -11.02 12.33
CA PRO A 22 7.54 -10.52 13.66
C PRO A 22 8.17 -9.15 13.98
N PHE A 23 8.55 -8.37 12.98
CA PHE A 23 9.25 -7.10 13.19
C PHE A 23 8.28 -5.93 13.37
N ALA A 24 8.58 -5.07 14.35
CA ALA A 24 7.87 -3.82 14.53
C ALA A 24 8.49 -2.73 13.63
N PRO A 25 7.67 -1.83 13.07
CA PRO A 25 8.17 -0.77 12.19
C PRO A 25 9.25 0.12 12.82
N GLU A 26 9.23 0.28 14.15
CA GLU A 26 10.18 1.12 14.90
C GLU A 26 11.60 0.51 14.98
N THR A 27 11.73 -0.78 14.71
CA THR A 27 12.99 -1.52 14.86
C THR A 27 13.44 -2.21 13.57
N ALA A 28 12.64 -2.14 12.52
CA ALA A 28 12.94 -2.74 11.23
C ALA A 28 13.84 -1.84 10.39
N GLU A 29 14.68 -2.43 9.53
CA GLU A 29 15.46 -1.67 8.54
C GLU A 29 14.62 -1.28 7.32
N LEU A 30 13.52 -2.00 7.06
CA LEU A 30 12.61 -1.75 5.95
C LEU A 30 11.17 -1.71 6.46
N VAL A 31 10.46 -0.64 6.14
CA VAL A 31 9.02 -0.52 6.44
C VAL A 31 8.23 -0.48 5.13
N LEU A 32 7.29 -1.40 4.98
CA LEU A 32 6.39 -1.46 3.83
C LEU A 32 5.12 -0.66 4.12
N ILE A 33 4.84 0.32 3.27
CA ILE A 33 3.65 1.18 3.34
C ILE A 33 2.71 0.77 2.22
N SER A 34 1.47 0.46 2.55
CA SER A 34 0.42 0.10 1.60
C SER A 34 -0.34 1.34 1.13
N ALA A 35 -0.56 1.43 -0.18
CA ALA A 35 -1.39 2.46 -0.80
C ALA A 35 -2.56 1.82 -1.57
N PRO A 36 -3.70 1.49 -0.90
CA PRO A 36 -4.84 0.82 -1.52
C PRO A 36 -5.63 1.80 -2.40
N TRP A 37 -5.11 2.06 -3.62
CA TRP A 37 -5.62 3.10 -4.51
C TRP A 37 -5.55 2.70 -5.98
N ASP A 38 -6.69 2.80 -6.70
CA ASP A 38 -6.77 2.50 -8.12
C ASP A 38 -7.80 3.36 -8.88
N VAL A 39 -8.03 4.60 -8.43
CA VAL A 39 -9.09 5.49 -8.90
C VAL A 39 -9.06 5.73 -10.40
N THR A 40 -7.87 5.90 -11.00
CA THR A 40 -7.70 6.33 -12.39
C THR A 40 -7.16 5.24 -13.31
N VAL A 41 -7.24 3.97 -12.91
CA VAL A 41 -6.79 2.88 -13.77
C VAL A 41 -7.67 2.78 -15.02
N SER A 42 -7.03 2.63 -16.18
CA SER A 42 -7.70 2.55 -17.48
C SER A 42 -8.11 1.12 -17.83
N TYR A 43 -7.40 0.11 -17.29
CA TYR A 43 -7.63 -1.29 -17.62
C TYR A 43 -7.75 -2.11 -16.34
N GLY A 44 -8.94 -2.61 -16.06
CA GLY A 44 -9.20 -3.49 -14.94
C GLY A 44 -8.96 -2.86 -13.55
N ALA A 45 -10.00 -2.64 -12.78
CA ALA A 45 -9.90 -2.25 -11.38
C ALA A 45 -9.50 -3.45 -10.50
N GLY A 46 -8.97 -3.20 -9.29
CA GLY A 46 -8.65 -4.23 -8.30
C GLY A 46 -7.29 -4.06 -7.64
N ALA A 47 -6.41 -3.20 -8.18
CA ALA A 47 -5.09 -2.95 -7.58
C ALA A 47 -5.19 -2.37 -6.16
N ALA A 48 -6.29 -1.69 -5.83
CA ALA A 48 -6.54 -1.18 -4.47
C ALA A 48 -6.65 -2.30 -3.42
N TYR A 49 -6.96 -3.54 -3.82
CA TYR A 49 -7.02 -4.71 -2.94
C TYR A 49 -5.71 -5.52 -2.89
N ALA A 50 -4.71 -5.11 -3.68
CA ALA A 50 -3.43 -5.81 -3.74
C ALA A 50 -2.72 -5.90 -2.37
N PRO A 51 -2.76 -4.89 -1.48
CA PRO A 51 -2.14 -5.02 -0.17
C PRO A 51 -2.60 -6.26 0.59
N ASP A 52 -3.91 -6.47 0.73
CA ASP A 52 -4.46 -7.61 1.46
C ASP A 52 -4.10 -8.94 0.79
N ALA A 53 -4.24 -9.00 -0.55
CA ALA A 53 -3.90 -10.20 -1.30
C ALA A 53 -2.40 -10.56 -1.21
N ILE A 54 -1.52 -9.55 -1.18
CA ILE A 54 -0.08 -9.78 -1.03
C ILE A 54 0.26 -10.17 0.41
N ILE A 55 -0.36 -9.57 1.43
CA ILE A 55 -0.19 -9.96 2.83
C ILE A 55 -0.52 -11.44 2.98
N GLU A 56 -1.69 -11.88 2.51
CA GLU A 56 -2.11 -13.28 2.56
C GLU A 56 -1.13 -14.20 1.81
N ALA A 57 -0.83 -13.89 0.55
CA ALA A 57 0.01 -14.72 -0.30
C ALA A 57 1.47 -14.78 0.18
N SER A 58 1.99 -13.70 0.76
CA SER A 58 3.39 -13.61 1.19
C SER A 58 3.74 -14.50 2.39
N THR A 59 2.75 -15.04 3.09
CA THR A 59 2.97 -16.04 4.15
C THR A 59 3.51 -17.37 3.61
N GLN A 60 3.42 -17.58 2.29
CA GLN A 60 3.94 -18.79 1.62
C GLN A 60 5.37 -18.61 1.09
N LEU A 61 5.99 -17.46 1.34
CA LEU A 61 7.33 -17.17 0.82
C LEU A 61 8.40 -17.97 1.59
N ASP A 62 9.34 -18.58 0.85
CA ASP A 62 10.55 -19.18 1.40
C ASP A 62 11.59 -18.08 1.65
N PHE A 63 12.17 -18.04 2.86
CA PHE A 63 13.19 -17.06 3.24
C PHE A 63 14.62 -17.53 2.95
N TYR A 64 14.79 -18.65 2.30
CA TYR A 64 16.10 -19.15 1.91
C TYR A 64 16.58 -18.51 0.60
N ASP A 65 17.67 -17.74 0.70
CA ASP A 65 18.40 -17.25 -0.46
C ASP A 65 19.89 -17.57 -0.28
N PRO A 66 20.50 -18.40 -1.14
CA PRO A 66 21.91 -18.78 -1.03
C PRO A 66 22.87 -17.59 -1.22
N LEU A 67 22.44 -16.52 -1.90
CA LEU A 67 23.24 -15.31 -2.13
C LEU A 67 23.11 -14.30 -0.99
N ALA A 68 22.03 -14.40 -0.21
CA ALA A 68 21.73 -13.50 0.90
C ALA A 68 21.20 -14.28 2.13
N PRO A 69 21.98 -15.21 2.69
CA PRO A 69 21.53 -16.04 3.80
C PRO A 69 21.19 -15.20 5.01
N GLY A 70 19.95 -15.32 5.49
CA GLY A 70 19.46 -14.58 6.64
C GLY A 70 19.12 -13.10 6.37
N ALA A 71 18.90 -12.71 5.12
CA ALA A 71 18.49 -11.34 4.75
C ALA A 71 17.22 -10.87 5.49
N TRP A 72 16.30 -11.78 5.80
CA TRP A 72 15.09 -11.51 6.58
C TRP A 72 15.38 -10.93 7.98
N ARG A 73 16.57 -11.21 8.56
CA ARG A 73 16.98 -10.70 9.89
C ARG A 73 17.20 -9.20 9.93
N ARG A 74 17.34 -8.55 8.77
CA ARG A 74 17.42 -7.10 8.68
C ARG A 74 16.14 -6.41 9.17
N GLY A 75 15.05 -7.16 9.27
CA GLY A 75 13.76 -6.66 9.69
C GLY A 75 13.00 -5.97 8.56
N ILE A 76 11.93 -6.64 8.11
CA ILE A 76 10.94 -6.07 7.20
C ILE A 76 9.64 -5.98 7.99
N ALA A 77 9.13 -4.79 8.19
CA ALA A 77 7.90 -4.55 8.92
C ALA A 77 6.81 -3.97 8.03
N THR A 78 5.59 -4.16 8.43
CA THR A 78 4.39 -3.63 7.76
C THR A 78 3.88 -2.42 8.55
N ALA A 79 3.75 -1.27 7.90
CA ALA A 79 3.00 -0.15 8.46
C ALA A 79 1.50 -0.48 8.43
N ASP A 80 0.75 0.03 9.40
CA ASP A 80 -0.70 -0.15 9.43
C ASP A 80 -1.33 0.30 8.11
N VAL A 81 -2.19 -0.53 7.55
CA VAL A 81 -2.91 -0.22 6.31
C VAL A 81 -4.00 0.81 6.59
N ASP A 82 -3.93 1.96 5.94
CA ASP A 82 -4.98 2.98 6.03
C ASP A 82 -6.16 2.63 5.11
N TYR A 83 -7.12 1.90 5.63
CA TYR A 83 -8.32 1.51 4.88
C TYR A 83 -9.24 2.69 4.51
N SER A 84 -9.06 3.87 5.10
CA SER A 84 -9.78 5.08 4.66
C SER A 84 -9.39 5.48 3.23
N LEU A 85 -8.17 5.14 2.79
CA LEU A 85 -7.73 5.29 1.41
C LEU A 85 -8.50 4.35 0.47
N LEU A 86 -8.72 3.09 0.87
CA LEU A 86 -9.52 2.13 0.10
C LEU A 86 -10.96 2.63 -0.08
N GLU A 87 -11.61 3.08 0.99
CA GLU A 87 -12.96 3.64 0.93
C GLU A 87 -13.04 4.87 0.02
N SER A 88 -12.03 5.73 0.09
CA SER A 88 -11.93 6.92 -0.76
C SER A 88 -11.69 6.54 -2.22
N SER A 89 -10.83 5.55 -2.49
CA SER A 89 -10.59 4.98 -3.80
C SER A 89 -11.89 4.47 -4.42
N GLN A 90 -12.65 3.64 -3.71
CA GLN A 90 -13.92 3.09 -4.18
C GLN A 90 -14.93 4.19 -4.56
N ARG A 91 -15.08 5.22 -3.72
CA ARG A 91 -15.99 6.35 -3.99
C ARG A 91 -15.58 7.16 -5.21
N LEU A 92 -14.30 7.48 -5.32
CA LEU A 92 -13.78 8.30 -6.41
C LEU A 92 -13.68 7.53 -7.72
N ARG A 93 -13.49 6.21 -7.66
CA ARG A 93 -13.52 5.35 -8.84
C ARG A 93 -14.83 5.45 -9.61
N VAL A 94 -15.97 5.58 -8.91
CA VAL A 94 -17.28 5.80 -9.56
C VAL A 94 -17.30 7.09 -10.38
N ASP A 95 -16.69 8.15 -9.85
CA ASP A 95 -16.61 9.43 -10.59
C ASP A 95 -15.63 9.34 -11.76
N ALA A 96 -14.47 8.69 -11.55
CA ALA A 96 -13.48 8.49 -12.61
C ALA A 96 -14.03 7.64 -13.77
N SER A 97 -14.71 6.53 -13.47
CA SER A 97 -15.33 5.68 -14.50
C SER A 97 -16.34 6.45 -15.34
N ARG A 98 -17.18 7.28 -14.70
CA ARG A 98 -18.17 8.08 -15.43
C ARG A 98 -17.52 9.14 -16.36
N VAL A 99 -16.35 9.66 -15.98
CA VAL A 99 -15.58 10.55 -16.85
C VAL A 99 -15.01 9.77 -18.02
N ILE A 100 -14.43 8.60 -17.78
CA ILE A 100 -13.86 7.73 -18.81
C ILE A 100 -14.97 7.35 -19.82
N ASP A 101 -16.10 6.82 -19.34
CA ASP A 101 -17.23 6.42 -20.18
C ASP A 101 -17.76 7.58 -21.05
N HIS A 102 -17.81 8.79 -20.47
CA HIS A 102 -18.24 9.99 -21.18
C HIS A 102 -17.29 10.35 -22.33
N LEU A 103 -15.99 10.31 -22.07
CA LEU A 103 -14.96 10.62 -23.07
C LEU A 103 -14.89 9.53 -24.15
N GLU A 104 -14.98 8.26 -23.79
CA GLU A 104 -15.05 7.15 -24.75
C GLU A 104 -16.30 7.22 -25.62
N GLY A 105 -17.39 7.78 -25.11
CA GLY A 105 -18.61 8.06 -25.84
C GLY A 105 -18.54 9.30 -26.76
N GLY A 106 -17.38 9.98 -26.83
CA GLY A 106 -17.18 11.18 -27.65
C GLY A 106 -17.61 12.49 -26.97
N GLY A 107 -17.80 12.46 -25.65
CA GLY A 107 -18.10 13.66 -24.84
C GLY A 107 -16.88 14.56 -24.65
N CYS A 108 -17.10 15.75 -24.05
CA CYS A 108 -16.10 16.79 -23.92
C CYS A 108 -15.64 16.97 -22.46
N LEU A 109 -14.35 17.26 -22.25
CA LEU A 109 -13.80 17.54 -20.92
C LEU A 109 -14.33 18.86 -20.32
N GLU A 110 -14.77 19.79 -21.15
CA GLU A 110 -15.30 21.10 -20.76
C GLU A 110 -16.73 21.04 -20.25
N ASP A 111 -17.41 19.91 -20.36
CA ASP A 111 -18.76 19.77 -19.83
C ASP A 111 -18.75 19.97 -18.29
N ASP A 112 -19.57 20.87 -17.79
CA ASP A 112 -19.65 21.24 -16.36
C ASP A 112 -19.74 20.02 -15.42
N TYR A 113 -20.44 19.00 -15.85
CA TYR A 113 -20.58 17.73 -15.13
C TYR A 113 -19.23 17.01 -15.00
N VAL A 114 -18.47 16.93 -16.11
CA VAL A 114 -17.16 16.30 -16.19
C VAL A 114 -16.13 17.08 -15.37
N VAL A 115 -16.08 18.39 -15.56
CA VAL A 115 -15.19 19.30 -14.81
C VAL A 115 -15.31 19.09 -13.29
N ARG A 116 -16.55 18.99 -12.77
CA ARG A 116 -16.76 18.78 -11.33
C ARG A 116 -16.24 17.43 -10.87
N LYS A 117 -16.40 16.36 -11.67
CA LYS A 117 -15.91 15.02 -11.32
C LYS A 117 -14.39 14.93 -11.37
N VAL A 118 -13.78 15.45 -12.44
CA VAL A 118 -12.33 15.52 -12.57
C VAL A 118 -11.71 16.26 -11.39
N ARG A 119 -12.29 17.40 -11.00
CA ARG A 119 -11.82 18.15 -9.83
C ARG A 119 -11.86 17.32 -8.55
N ARG A 120 -12.97 16.62 -8.26
CA ARG A 120 -13.10 15.75 -7.07
C ARG A 120 -12.08 14.61 -7.08
N VAL A 121 -11.87 13.99 -8.23
CA VAL A 121 -10.87 12.91 -8.39
C VAL A 121 -9.47 13.47 -8.12
N ASN A 122 -9.12 14.61 -8.70
CA ASN A 122 -7.81 15.24 -8.51
C ASN A 122 -7.57 15.66 -7.05
N GLU A 123 -8.57 16.27 -6.40
CA GLU A 123 -8.50 16.61 -4.97
C GLU A 123 -8.28 15.35 -4.11
N GLY A 124 -8.94 14.25 -4.43
CA GLY A 124 -8.74 12.98 -3.76
C GLY A 124 -7.35 12.39 -3.98
N CYS A 125 -6.81 12.48 -5.19
CA CYS A 125 -5.44 12.05 -5.48
C CYS A 125 -4.40 12.90 -4.72
N VAL A 126 -4.61 14.20 -4.61
CA VAL A 126 -3.75 15.09 -3.81
C VAL A 126 -3.78 14.69 -2.33
N ALA A 127 -4.97 14.42 -1.79
CA ALA A 127 -5.12 13.98 -0.41
C ALA A 127 -4.43 12.62 -0.15
N MET A 128 -4.57 11.65 -1.08
CA MET A 128 -3.89 10.36 -1.01
C MET A 128 -2.37 10.53 -1.02
N ASN A 129 -1.83 11.34 -1.95
CA ASN A 129 -0.39 11.58 -2.03
C ASN A 129 0.14 12.21 -0.74
N ALA A 130 -0.57 13.20 -0.17
CA ALA A 130 -0.19 13.81 1.09
C ALA A 130 -0.21 12.82 2.27
N ASN A 131 -1.17 11.89 2.29
CA ASN A 131 -1.23 10.83 3.28
C ASN A 131 0.00 9.91 3.20
N ILE A 132 0.33 9.40 2.00
CA ILE A 132 1.49 8.52 1.80
C ILE A 132 2.80 9.26 2.09
N GLU A 133 2.91 10.53 1.69
CA GLU A 133 4.07 11.37 2.01
C GLU A 133 4.26 11.51 3.53
N ALA A 134 3.18 11.76 4.28
CA ALA A 134 3.23 11.88 5.73
C ALA A 134 3.63 10.56 6.40
N GLN A 135 3.12 9.42 5.92
CA GLN A 135 3.53 8.09 6.40
C GLN A 135 5.02 7.85 6.12
N ALA A 136 5.47 8.10 4.90
CA ALA A 136 6.87 7.92 4.52
C ALA A 136 7.80 8.81 5.35
N ALA A 137 7.45 10.09 5.53
CA ALA A 137 8.22 11.03 6.34
C ALA A 137 8.33 10.57 7.80
N ARG A 138 7.24 10.06 8.38
CA ARG A 138 7.23 9.50 9.75
C ARG A 138 8.27 8.38 9.90
N TRP A 139 8.26 7.40 9.00
CA TRP A 139 9.16 6.25 9.10
C TRP A 139 10.59 6.62 8.76
N LEU A 140 10.85 7.48 7.79
CA LEU A 140 12.19 7.98 7.49
C LEU A 140 12.78 8.74 8.67
N CYS A 141 12.03 9.59 9.35
CA CYS A 141 12.51 10.28 10.54
C CYS A 141 12.91 9.30 11.65
N LEU A 142 12.14 8.23 11.87
CA LEU A 142 12.44 7.22 12.88
C LEU A 142 13.68 6.40 12.53
N LEU A 143 13.84 6.01 11.27
CA LEU A 143 15.01 5.27 10.79
C LEU A 143 16.30 6.07 10.91
N TYR A 144 16.26 7.41 10.71
CA TYR A 144 17.42 8.29 10.86
C TYR A 144 17.76 8.62 12.31
N THR A 145 16.83 8.51 13.25
CA THR A 145 17.03 8.87 14.66
C THR A 145 17.29 7.67 15.55
N SER A 146 17.21 6.44 15.06
CA SER A 146 17.61 5.25 15.80
C SER A 146 19.14 5.24 15.96
N PRO A 147 19.68 5.27 17.18
CA PRO A 147 21.11 5.10 17.38
C PRO A 147 21.51 3.68 16.96
N SER A 148 22.47 3.59 16.06
CA SER A 148 23.17 2.36 15.66
C SER A 148 23.92 1.73 16.85
#